data_ee66c816b8f3a2c26103e921d35b9fd1
#
_entry.id   ee66c816b8f3a2c26103e921d35b9fd1
#
_cell.length_a   1.000
_cell.length_b   1.000
_cell.length_c   1.000
_cell.angle_alpha   90.00
_cell.angle_beta   90.00
_cell.angle_gamma   90.00
#
_symmetry.space_group_name_H-M   'P 1'
#
loop_
_entity.id
_entity.type
_entity.pdbx_description
1 polymer ?
#
loop_
_entity_poly.entity_id
_entity_poly.type
_entity_poly.pdbx_seq_one_letter_code
_entity_poly.pdbx_strand_id
1 'polypeptide(L)'
;MTETSSAPPASATAPTTGSSATTGSSGTTDLPPRLGSGLTFHGPLSEARAARVVARLAAASPGTVLDIGCGWGELLLRVLDAAPGARGLGIDINADDLALGRRLAAERGLAERVEYVEESGRDTNRGPADTVLCLGSGQALCDPDLPYDPAVVLSELRRLVRPGGRVLLGEGFWQHTPDDAELARMWPGARVDDHLTLDALVDLAIEAGFRPAWIETASVEEWEEFESGYRHDVELWLAAHPDHPLAAETRARVDRQRSQWLGYRSVLGIAYLTLVPVG
;
A
#
# COMPACT_ATOMS: atom_id res chain seq x y z
N MET A 1 21.70 18.28 19.30
CA MET A 1 21.98 17.36 18.19
C MET A 1 20.73 16.49 18.09
N THR A 2 19.83 16.89 17.22
CA THR A 2 18.53 16.21 17.00
C THR A 2 18.71 15.28 15.83
N GLU A 3 18.83 13.99 16.11
CA GLU A 3 18.77 12.94 15.08
C GLU A 3 17.32 12.77 14.65
N THR A 4 17.06 13.06 13.38
CA THR A 4 15.77 12.79 12.75
C THR A 4 15.68 11.29 12.50
N SER A 5 14.80 10.61 13.26
CA SER A 5 14.39 9.23 13.02
C SER A 5 13.70 9.14 11.65
N SER A 6 14.30 8.41 10.73
CA SER A 6 13.65 8.10 9.44
C SER A 6 12.85 6.81 9.60
N ALA A 7 11.53 6.92 9.42
CA ALA A 7 10.65 5.76 9.33
C ALA A 7 11.04 4.83 8.17
N PRO A 8 10.70 3.52 8.25
CA PRO A 8 10.93 2.59 7.15
C PRO A 8 10.18 3.04 5.89
N PRO A 9 10.67 2.73 4.68
CA PRO A 9 9.99 3.12 3.46
C PRO A 9 8.69 2.35 3.33
N ALA A 10 7.62 2.94 3.81
CA ALA A 10 6.34 2.75 3.17
C ALA A 10 6.52 3.13 1.69
N SER A 11 5.91 2.44 0.76
CA SER A 11 5.97 2.67 -0.70
C SER A 11 6.48 4.07 -1.04
N ALA A 12 7.72 4.16 -1.53
CA ALA A 12 8.43 5.42 -1.68
C ALA A 12 7.62 6.41 -2.51
N THR A 13 7.02 7.39 -1.86
CA THR A 13 6.47 8.57 -2.51
C THR A 13 7.63 9.38 -3.06
N ALA A 14 7.75 9.45 -4.39
CA ALA A 14 8.75 10.27 -5.06
C ALA A 14 8.42 11.76 -4.88
N PRO A 15 9.41 12.64 -4.67
CA PRO A 15 9.17 14.07 -4.63
C PRO A 15 8.71 14.57 -5.99
N THR A 16 7.59 15.29 -6.02
CA THR A 16 7.07 16.00 -7.18
C THR A 16 7.97 17.18 -7.53
N THR A 17 8.72 17.08 -8.62
CA THR A 17 9.25 18.27 -9.30
C THR A 17 8.33 18.62 -10.44
N GLY A 18 7.60 19.74 -10.31
CA GLY A 18 6.81 20.30 -11.37
C GLY A 18 7.70 20.66 -12.58
N SER A 19 7.31 20.19 -13.76
CA SER A 19 7.84 20.68 -15.04
C SER A 19 6.70 21.06 -15.95
N SER A 20 6.71 22.31 -16.37
CA SER A 20 5.81 22.93 -17.32
C SER A 20 5.87 22.26 -18.69
N ALA A 21 4.70 21.91 -19.22
CA ALA A 21 4.53 21.37 -20.57
C ALA A 21 4.88 22.40 -21.64
N THR A 22 5.77 22.05 -22.53
CA THR A 22 5.94 22.68 -23.86
C THR A 22 5.52 21.66 -24.91
N THR A 23 4.55 22.03 -25.72
CA THR A 23 4.03 21.28 -26.86
C THR A 23 5.04 21.20 -27.99
N GLY A 24 5.27 19.99 -28.53
CA GLY A 24 5.85 19.82 -29.86
C GLY A 24 6.63 18.53 -30.07
N SER A 25 6.18 17.73 -31.01
CA SER A 25 6.90 16.65 -31.71
C SER A 25 6.83 15.24 -31.11
N SER A 26 6.33 14.33 -31.94
CA SER A 26 6.32 12.86 -31.79
C SER A 26 7.73 12.29 -31.60
N GLY A 27 8.20 12.24 -30.37
CA GLY A 27 9.31 11.47 -29.89
C GLY A 27 8.80 10.67 -28.70
N THR A 28 8.92 9.36 -28.76
CA THR A 28 8.84 8.50 -27.57
C THR A 28 9.74 9.12 -26.52
N THR A 29 9.18 9.48 -25.38
CA THR A 29 9.93 10.07 -24.26
C THR A 29 10.96 9.05 -23.81
N ASP A 30 12.24 9.33 -24.08
CA ASP A 30 13.41 8.52 -23.74
C ASP A 30 13.74 8.59 -22.23
N LEU A 31 12.70 8.80 -21.41
CA LEU A 31 12.81 8.91 -19.96
C LEU A 31 12.63 7.53 -19.31
N PRO A 32 13.33 7.29 -18.18
CA PRO A 32 13.14 6.05 -17.44
C PRO A 32 11.69 5.91 -16.98
N PRO A 33 11.12 4.71 -17.10
CA PRO A 33 9.80 4.43 -16.56
C PRO A 33 9.72 4.72 -15.05
N ARG A 34 8.50 4.98 -14.55
CA ARG A 34 8.26 5.04 -13.11
C ARG A 34 8.39 3.63 -12.52
N LEU A 35 9.01 3.52 -11.35
CA LEU A 35 9.01 2.26 -10.60
C LEU A 35 7.58 1.83 -10.30
N GLY A 36 7.29 0.54 -10.49
CA GLY A 36 5.96 -0.02 -10.25
C GLY A 36 4.91 0.30 -11.30
N SER A 37 5.29 0.90 -12.45
CA SER A 37 4.34 1.27 -13.52
C SER A 37 3.53 0.10 -14.10
N GLY A 38 4.06 -1.11 -14.05
CA GLY A 38 3.40 -2.33 -14.52
C GLY A 38 2.63 -3.12 -13.44
N LEU A 39 2.59 -2.64 -12.20
CA LEU A 39 1.94 -3.36 -11.10
C LEU A 39 0.43 -3.21 -11.11
N THR A 40 -0.28 -4.31 -10.83
CA THR A 40 -1.72 -4.30 -10.56
C THR A 40 -2.01 -3.78 -9.14
N PHE A 41 -1.20 -4.18 -8.16
CA PHE A 41 -1.34 -3.77 -6.76
C PHE A 41 -0.03 -3.16 -6.24
N HIS A 42 -0.13 -2.21 -5.32
CA HIS A 42 1.02 -1.60 -4.62
C HIS A 42 1.54 -2.46 -3.46
N GLY A 43 1.57 -3.76 -3.63
CA GLY A 43 2.03 -4.67 -2.58
C GLY A 43 2.07 -6.12 -3.05
N PRO A 44 2.62 -7.03 -2.25
CA PRO A 44 2.76 -8.45 -2.58
C PRO A 44 1.43 -9.19 -2.50
N LEU A 45 0.48 -8.84 -3.36
CA LEU A 45 -0.88 -9.36 -3.43
C LEU A 45 -1.12 -10.00 -4.81
N SER A 46 -1.24 -11.34 -4.84
CA SER A 46 -1.56 -12.06 -6.07
C SER A 46 -3.02 -11.90 -6.47
N GLU A 47 -3.29 -12.05 -7.78
CA GLU A 47 -4.65 -12.09 -8.34
C GLU A 47 -5.55 -13.10 -7.61
N ALA A 48 -5.01 -14.28 -7.31
CA ALA A 48 -5.75 -15.35 -6.63
C ALA A 48 -6.11 -14.96 -5.18
N ARG A 49 -5.21 -14.30 -4.45
CA ARG A 49 -5.50 -13.79 -3.10
C ARG A 49 -6.48 -12.63 -3.15
N ALA A 50 -6.27 -11.67 -4.04
CA ALA A 50 -7.18 -10.54 -4.24
C ALA A 50 -8.60 -11.02 -4.51
N ALA A 51 -8.79 -12.00 -5.40
CA ALA A 51 -10.10 -12.59 -5.70
C ALA A 51 -10.76 -13.22 -4.46
N ARG A 52 -10.01 -13.96 -3.63
CA ARG A 52 -10.54 -14.55 -2.39
C ARG A 52 -10.93 -13.48 -1.36
N VAL A 53 -10.10 -12.47 -1.18
CA VAL A 53 -10.36 -11.35 -0.26
C VAL A 53 -11.60 -10.58 -0.71
N VAL A 54 -11.68 -10.21 -1.98
CA VAL A 54 -12.83 -9.53 -2.59
C VAL A 54 -14.12 -10.32 -2.39
N ALA A 55 -14.10 -11.64 -2.67
CA ALA A 55 -15.27 -12.49 -2.49
C ALA A 55 -15.76 -12.49 -1.02
N ARG A 56 -14.84 -12.54 -0.05
CA ARG A 56 -15.19 -12.48 1.39
C ARG A 56 -15.79 -11.12 1.79
N LEU A 57 -15.22 -10.02 1.31
CA LEU A 57 -15.72 -8.68 1.59
C LEU A 57 -17.09 -8.45 0.95
N ALA A 58 -17.26 -8.85 -0.32
CA ALA A 58 -18.53 -8.74 -1.04
C ALA A 58 -19.64 -9.61 -0.44
N ALA A 59 -19.32 -10.79 0.11
CA ALA A 59 -20.27 -11.66 0.80
C ALA A 59 -20.92 -11.01 2.05
N ALA A 60 -20.27 -9.99 2.63
CA ALA A 60 -20.85 -9.17 3.70
C ALA A 60 -21.87 -8.14 3.18
N SER A 61 -22.06 -8.04 1.86
CA SER A 61 -23.00 -7.11 1.20
C SER A 61 -22.82 -5.64 1.66
N PRO A 62 -21.62 -5.07 1.57
CA PRO A 62 -21.38 -3.71 2.02
C PRO A 62 -22.19 -2.70 1.19
N GLY A 63 -22.77 -1.68 1.83
CA GLY A 63 -23.34 -0.52 1.16
C GLY A 63 -22.28 0.57 0.87
N THR A 64 -21.28 0.66 1.74
CA THR A 64 -20.20 1.65 1.66
C THR A 64 -18.83 1.02 1.87
N VAL A 65 -17.86 1.42 1.04
CA VAL A 65 -16.46 0.98 1.14
C VAL A 65 -15.57 2.22 1.19
N LEU A 66 -14.74 2.33 2.22
CA LEU A 66 -13.72 3.37 2.38
C LEU A 66 -12.33 2.75 2.21
N ASP A 67 -11.51 3.31 1.34
CA ASP A 67 -10.13 2.86 1.10
C ASP A 67 -9.14 3.96 1.47
N ILE A 68 -8.32 3.69 2.49
CA ILE A 68 -7.36 4.62 3.08
C ILE A 68 -5.99 4.43 2.43
N GLY A 69 -5.42 5.49 1.84
CA GLY A 69 -4.20 5.40 1.06
C GLY A 69 -4.40 4.48 -0.14
N CYS A 70 -5.47 4.73 -0.89
CA CYS A 70 -5.98 3.82 -1.91
C CYS A 70 -5.08 3.69 -3.14
N GLY A 71 -4.10 4.60 -3.35
CA GLY A 71 -3.40 4.70 -4.61
C GLY A 71 -4.39 4.87 -5.77
N TRP A 72 -4.35 4.01 -6.77
CA TRP A 72 -5.35 4.00 -7.86
C TRP A 72 -6.60 3.16 -7.55
N GLY A 73 -6.71 2.59 -6.35
CA GLY A 73 -7.93 1.94 -5.87
C GLY A 73 -8.28 0.61 -6.56
N GLU A 74 -7.30 -0.16 -7.04
CA GLU A 74 -7.57 -1.41 -7.75
C GLU A 74 -8.42 -2.38 -6.91
N LEU A 75 -8.08 -2.56 -5.63
CA LEU A 75 -8.85 -3.46 -4.76
C LEU A 75 -10.24 -2.90 -4.47
N LEU A 76 -10.36 -1.58 -4.26
CA LEU A 76 -11.63 -0.89 -4.09
C LEU A 76 -12.56 -1.15 -5.29
N LEU A 77 -12.05 -0.96 -6.50
CA LEU A 77 -12.82 -1.19 -7.73
C LEU A 77 -13.29 -2.63 -7.85
N ARG A 78 -12.45 -3.60 -7.50
CA ARG A 78 -12.84 -5.04 -7.49
C ARG A 78 -13.91 -5.36 -6.45
N VAL A 79 -13.85 -4.74 -5.28
CA VAL A 79 -14.92 -4.90 -4.27
C VAL A 79 -16.24 -4.32 -4.79
N LEU A 80 -16.20 -3.15 -5.43
CA LEU A 80 -17.39 -2.53 -6.01
C LEU A 80 -17.99 -3.36 -7.17
N ASP A 81 -17.14 -3.96 -7.99
CA ASP A 81 -17.59 -4.84 -9.07
C ASP A 81 -18.31 -6.09 -8.51
N ALA A 82 -17.72 -6.69 -7.47
CA ALA A 82 -18.27 -7.87 -6.80
C ALA A 82 -19.49 -7.58 -5.90
N ALA A 83 -19.70 -6.30 -5.50
CA ALA A 83 -20.82 -5.85 -4.67
C ALA A 83 -21.61 -4.74 -5.40
N PRO A 84 -22.56 -5.06 -6.32
CA PRO A 84 -23.21 -4.07 -7.18
C PRO A 84 -23.98 -2.96 -6.45
N GLY A 85 -24.40 -3.20 -5.20
CA GLY A 85 -25.08 -2.21 -4.35
C GLY A 85 -24.13 -1.25 -3.61
N ALA A 86 -22.81 -1.52 -3.63
CA ALA A 86 -21.83 -0.74 -2.88
C ALA A 86 -21.47 0.56 -3.59
N ARG A 87 -21.14 1.59 -2.77
CA ARG A 87 -20.46 2.82 -3.17
C ARG A 87 -19.11 2.90 -2.49
N GLY A 88 -18.11 3.38 -3.20
CA GLY A 88 -16.73 3.46 -2.73
C GLY A 88 -16.25 4.89 -2.60
N LEU A 89 -15.35 5.10 -1.65
CA LEU A 89 -14.56 6.30 -1.51
C LEU A 89 -13.10 5.90 -1.31
N GLY A 90 -12.23 6.31 -2.23
CA GLY A 90 -10.79 6.18 -2.10
C GLY A 90 -10.19 7.53 -1.70
N ILE A 91 -9.34 7.53 -0.68
CA ILE A 91 -8.56 8.72 -0.31
C ILE A 91 -7.08 8.43 -0.41
N ASP A 92 -6.35 9.35 -1.00
CA ASP A 92 -4.89 9.31 -1.13
C ASP A 92 -4.35 10.73 -1.28
N ILE A 93 -3.07 10.94 -1.00
CA ILE A 93 -2.39 12.21 -1.22
C ILE A 93 -1.75 12.31 -2.62
N ASN A 94 -1.71 11.22 -3.36
CA ASN A 94 -1.09 11.14 -4.69
C ASN A 94 -2.12 11.41 -5.79
N ALA A 95 -2.13 12.64 -6.30
CA ALA A 95 -3.04 13.07 -7.35
C ALA A 95 -2.95 12.23 -8.64
N ASP A 96 -1.75 11.76 -9.02
CA ASP A 96 -1.53 10.96 -10.23
C ASP A 96 -2.18 9.58 -10.12
N ASP A 97 -2.03 8.92 -8.97
CA ASP A 97 -2.65 7.63 -8.70
C ASP A 97 -4.19 7.76 -8.65
N LEU A 98 -4.72 8.81 -8.02
CA LEU A 98 -6.16 9.11 -8.04
C LEU A 98 -6.67 9.38 -9.45
N ALA A 99 -5.89 10.06 -10.30
CA ALA A 99 -6.26 10.27 -11.70
C ALA A 99 -6.28 8.95 -12.49
N LEU A 100 -5.35 8.03 -12.22
CA LEU A 100 -5.37 6.67 -12.76
C LEU A 100 -6.62 5.91 -12.29
N GLY A 101 -6.92 5.97 -11.00
CA GLY A 101 -8.11 5.33 -10.41
C GLY A 101 -9.42 5.78 -11.07
N ARG A 102 -9.57 7.10 -11.32
CA ARG A 102 -10.76 7.62 -12.02
C ARG A 102 -10.88 7.08 -13.45
N ARG A 103 -9.76 6.95 -14.18
CA ARG A 103 -9.77 6.34 -15.52
C ARG A 103 -10.18 4.87 -15.47
N LEU A 104 -9.57 4.08 -14.57
CA LEU A 104 -9.90 2.66 -14.40
C LEU A 104 -11.36 2.46 -13.98
N ALA A 105 -11.89 3.33 -13.13
CA ALA A 105 -13.31 3.31 -12.75
C ALA A 105 -14.22 3.56 -13.96
N ALA A 106 -13.89 4.53 -14.81
CA ALA A 106 -14.65 4.83 -16.00
C ALA A 106 -14.62 3.67 -17.02
N GLU A 107 -13.46 3.07 -17.25
CA GLU A 107 -13.28 1.91 -18.13
C GLU A 107 -14.10 0.69 -17.69
N ARG A 108 -14.31 0.53 -16.38
CA ARG A 108 -15.11 -0.57 -15.77
C ARG A 108 -16.59 -0.22 -15.57
N GLY A 109 -17.03 0.99 -15.94
CA GLY A 109 -18.40 1.45 -15.71
C GLY A 109 -18.74 1.69 -14.24
N LEU A 110 -17.74 1.96 -13.39
CA LEU A 110 -17.87 2.19 -11.96
C LEU A 110 -17.82 3.67 -11.56
N ALA A 111 -17.64 4.60 -12.50
CA ALA A 111 -17.44 6.03 -12.23
C ALA A 111 -18.53 6.65 -11.34
N GLU A 112 -19.79 6.24 -11.51
CA GLU A 112 -20.93 6.74 -10.72
C GLU A 112 -21.03 6.12 -9.32
N ARG A 113 -20.19 5.11 -9.02
CA ARG A 113 -20.20 4.37 -7.76
C ARG A 113 -18.95 4.57 -6.91
N VAL A 114 -17.94 5.27 -7.42
CA VAL A 114 -16.69 5.53 -6.70
C VAL A 114 -16.32 6.99 -6.77
N GLU A 115 -15.89 7.54 -5.64
CA GLU A 115 -15.28 8.86 -5.52
C GLU A 115 -13.81 8.70 -5.13
N TYR A 116 -12.93 9.53 -5.70
CA TYR A 116 -11.52 9.62 -5.35
C TYR A 116 -11.20 11.03 -4.88
N VAL A 117 -10.68 11.15 -3.66
CA VAL A 117 -10.40 12.45 -3.01
C VAL A 117 -8.93 12.55 -2.64
N GLU A 118 -8.30 13.66 -3.04
CA GLU A 118 -6.96 14.01 -2.61
C GLU A 118 -7.03 14.54 -1.18
N GLU A 119 -6.76 13.67 -0.20
CA GLU A 119 -6.91 13.96 1.22
C GLU A 119 -5.97 13.06 2.03
N SER A 120 -5.45 13.56 3.14
CA SER A 120 -4.75 12.73 4.13
C SER A 120 -5.76 11.82 4.84
N GLY A 121 -5.36 10.58 5.11
CA GLY A 121 -6.14 9.68 5.98
C GLY A 121 -6.21 10.13 7.42
N ARG A 122 -5.24 10.93 7.87
CA ARG A 122 -5.18 11.45 9.23
C ARG A 122 -6.41 12.33 9.52
N ASP A 123 -7.04 12.06 10.66
CA ASP A 123 -8.24 12.78 11.14
C ASP A 123 -9.42 12.81 10.14
N THR A 124 -9.41 11.92 9.13
CA THR A 124 -10.49 11.89 8.15
C THR A 124 -11.87 11.64 8.80
N ASN A 125 -12.88 12.37 8.34
CA ASN A 125 -14.27 12.22 8.77
C ASN A 125 -15.13 11.46 7.74
N ARG A 126 -14.50 10.71 6.81
CA ARG A 126 -15.17 10.00 5.72
C ARG A 126 -15.84 8.70 6.13
N GLY A 127 -15.66 8.27 7.36
CA GLY A 127 -16.34 7.11 7.95
C GLY A 127 -17.58 7.52 8.77
N PRO A 128 -18.26 6.55 9.43
CA PRO A 128 -17.94 5.14 9.36
C PRO A 128 -18.52 4.45 8.12
N ALA A 129 -17.78 3.45 7.59
CA ALA A 129 -18.16 2.65 6.44
C ALA A 129 -18.46 1.18 6.81
N ASP A 130 -19.18 0.45 5.94
CA ASP A 130 -19.44 -0.97 6.13
C ASP A 130 -18.19 -1.83 5.91
N THR A 131 -17.32 -1.38 5.00
CA THR A 131 -16.00 -1.98 4.79
C THR A 131 -14.95 -0.87 4.74
N VAL A 132 -13.83 -1.07 5.44
CA VAL A 132 -12.65 -0.19 5.38
C VAL A 132 -11.46 -1.00 4.88
N LEU A 133 -10.78 -0.47 3.88
CA LEU A 133 -9.53 -1.01 3.35
C LEU A 133 -8.39 -0.10 3.80
N CYS A 134 -7.26 -0.70 4.22
CA CYS A 134 -6.02 -0.01 4.53
C CYS A 134 -4.88 -1.01 4.29
N LEU A 135 -4.29 -0.98 3.07
CA LEU A 135 -3.29 -1.96 2.67
C LEU A 135 -1.94 -1.29 2.42
N GLY A 136 -0.99 -1.53 3.34
CA GLY A 136 0.34 -0.92 3.26
C GLY A 136 0.33 0.61 3.42
N SER A 137 -0.73 1.15 4.00
CA SER A 137 -0.98 2.59 4.12
C SER A 137 -1.31 3.03 5.55
N GLY A 138 -0.98 2.22 6.56
CA GLY A 138 -1.25 2.53 7.96
C GLY A 138 -0.68 3.88 8.39
N GLN A 139 0.49 4.26 7.88
CA GLN A 139 1.11 5.56 8.14
C GLN A 139 0.23 6.76 7.73
N ALA A 140 -0.71 6.59 6.78
CA ALA A 140 -1.65 7.65 6.39
C ALA A 140 -2.61 8.05 7.51
N LEU A 141 -2.76 7.20 8.54
CA LEU A 141 -3.60 7.42 9.72
C LEU A 141 -2.80 7.98 10.92
N CYS A 142 -1.46 7.99 10.83
CA CYS A 142 -0.57 8.45 11.90
C CYS A 142 -0.14 9.90 11.72
N ASP A 143 0.36 10.51 12.81
CA ASP A 143 1.04 11.78 12.75
C ASP A 143 2.42 11.61 12.10
N PRO A 144 2.73 12.31 10.98
CA PRO A 144 4.02 12.17 10.31
C PRO A 144 5.21 12.66 11.13
N ASP A 145 4.97 13.47 12.17
CA ASP A 145 6.00 13.97 13.06
C ASP A 145 6.30 13.03 14.25
N LEU A 146 5.54 11.93 14.37
CA LEU A 146 5.71 10.91 15.41
C LEU A 146 6.18 9.58 14.81
N PRO A 147 6.81 8.70 15.60
CA PRO A 147 7.08 7.33 15.18
C PRO A 147 5.79 6.61 14.76
N TYR A 148 5.88 5.73 13.76
CA TYR A 148 4.77 4.88 13.36
C TYR A 148 4.29 4.03 14.54
N ASP A 149 2.98 3.99 14.75
CA ASP A 149 2.34 3.22 15.82
C ASP A 149 1.13 2.45 15.29
N PRO A 150 1.20 1.12 15.17
CA PRO A 150 0.08 0.30 14.72
C PRO A 150 -1.13 0.35 15.67
N ALA A 151 -0.97 0.74 16.94
CA ALA A 151 -2.10 0.93 17.86
C ALA A 151 -2.95 2.14 17.45
N VAL A 152 -2.31 3.22 17.01
CA VAL A 152 -3.01 4.39 16.45
C VAL A 152 -3.78 3.99 15.19
N VAL A 153 -3.14 3.24 14.28
CA VAL A 153 -3.79 2.74 13.05
C VAL A 153 -5.04 1.93 13.38
N LEU A 154 -4.94 0.96 14.27
CA LEU A 154 -6.06 0.10 14.66
C LEU A 154 -7.19 0.89 15.36
N SER A 155 -6.85 1.87 16.19
CA SER A 155 -7.81 2.76 16.84
C SER A 155 -8.59 3.59 15.80
N GLU A 156 -7.90 4.16 14.82
CA GLU A 156 -8.52 4.92 13.74
C GLU A 156 -9.39 4.03 12.84
N LEU A 157 -8.92 2.85 12.47
CA LEU A 157 -9.72 1.89 11.71
C LEU A 157 -10.97 1.45 12.48
N ARG A 158 -10.87 1.33 13.83
CA ARG A 158 -12.02 1.03 14.68
C ARG A 158 -13.07 2.14 14.66
N ARG A 159 -12.65 3.40 14.60
CA ARG A 159 -13.52 4.57 14.47
C ARG A 159 -14.19 4.65 13.09
N LEU A 160 -13.46 4.27 12.04
CA LEU A 160 -13.88 4.38 10.64
C LEU A 160 -14.78 3.23 10.16
N VAL A 161 -14.85 2.12 10.91
CA VAL A 161 -15.71 0.98 10.56
C VAL A 161 -16.99 0.97 11.39
N ARG A 162 -18.12 0.65 10.77
CA ARG A 162 -19.42 0.48 11.47
C ARG A 162 -19.44 -0.79 12.32
N PRO A 163 -20.27 -0.83 13.37
CA PRO A 163 -20.61 -2.10 14.03
C PRO A 163 -21.11 -3.12 12.99
N GLY A 164 -20.59 -4.34 13.07
CA GLY A 164 -20.91 -5.41 12.10
C GLY A 164 -20.18 -5.30 10.74
N GLY A 165 -19.44 -4.22 10.51
CA GLY A 165 -18.63 -4.03 9.30
C GLY A 165 -17.39 -4.89 9.25
N ARG A 166 -16.49 -4.59 8.30
CA ARG A 166 -15.22 -5.30 8.09
C ARG A 166 -14.10 -4.31 7.86
N VAL A 167 -12.92 -4.65 8.38
CA VAL A 167 -11.67 -3.98 8.01
C VAL A 167 -10.79 -5.00 7.31
N LEU A 168 -10.20 -4.63 6.19
CA LEU A 168 -9.07 -5.33 5.61
C LEU A 168 -7.83 -4.49 5.86
N LEU A 169 -6.96 -4.97 6.74
CA LEU A 169 -5.67 -4.36 7.05
C LEU A 169 -4.55 -5.15 6.38
N GLY A 170 -3.72 -4.48 5.58
CA GLY A 170 -2.45 -4.99 5.07
C GLY A 170 -1.32 -4.31 5.84
N GLU A 171 -0.58 -5.06 6.67
CA GLU A 171 0.41 -4.49 7.58
C GLU A 171 1.71 -5.29 7.57
N GLY A 172 2.84 -4.57 7.66
CA GLY A 172 4.17 -5.15 7.82
C GLY A 172 4.33 -5.85 9.18
N PHE A 173 5.01 -6.98 9.18
CA PHE A 173 5.35 -7.67 10.42
C PHE A 173 6.69 -8.40 10.31
N TRP A 174 7.38 -8.61 11.44
CA TRP A 174 8.56 -9.46 11.47
C TRP A 174 8.18 -10.94 11.47
N GLN A 175 8.65 -11.71 10.47
CA GLN A 175 8.49 -13.16 10.43
C GLN A 175 9.25 -13.85 11.58
N HIS A 176 10.34 -13.25 12.02
CA HIS A 176 11.07 -13.49 13.25
C HIS A 176 11.73 -12.18 13.70
N THR A 177 12.05 -12.04 14.96
CA THR A 177 12.77 -10.85 15.45
C THR A 177 14.13 -10.76 14.78
N PRO A 178 14.41 -9.69 13.98
CA PRO A 178 15.68 -9.56 13.29
C PRO A 178 16.84 -9.33 14.25
N ASP A 179 18.00 -9.87 13.90
CA ASP A 179 19.26 -9.55 14.56
C ASP A 179 19.93 -8.29 13.96
N ASP A 180 21.01 -7.81 14.59
CA ASP A 180 21.72 -6.60 14.14
C ASP A 180 22.30 -6.76 12.71
N ALA A 181 22.71 -7.97 12.32
CA ALA A 181 23.27 -8.23 11.00
C ALA A 181 22.18 -8.24 9.91
N GLU A 182 20.99 -8.69 10.23
CA GLU A 182 19.81 -8.63 9.36
C GLU A 182 19.36 -7.18 9.20
N LEU A 183 19.20 -6.43 10.30
CA LEU A 183 18.82 -5.01 10.28
C LEU A 183 19.78 -4.17 9.44
N ALA A 184 21.09 -4.41 9.55
CA ALA A 184 22.11 -3.68 8.79
C ALA A 184 22.02 -3.90 7.26
N ARG A 185 21.32 -4.92 6.79
CA ARG A 185 21.13 -5.24 5.36
C ARG A 185 19.83 -4.71 4.77
N MET A 186 18.94 -4.17 5.59
CA MET A 186 17.64 -3.65 5.19
C MET A 186 17.74 -2.18 4.73
N TRP A 187 16.84 -1.35 5.14
CA TRP A 187 16.89 0.10 4.89
C TRP A 187 17.77 0.82 5.92
N PRO A 188 18.31 1.99 5.60
CA PRO A 188 19.09 2.76 6.55
C PRO A 188 18.29 3.10 7.81
N GLY A 189 18.85 2.75 8.98
CA GLY A 189 18.21 3.01 10.26
C GLY A 189 17.12 2.00 10.64
N ALA A 190 17.04 0.84 9.98
CA ALA A 190 16.13 -0.23 10.35
C ALA A 190 16.31 -0.65 11.82
N ARG A 191 15.22 -0.87 12.52
CA ARG A 191 15.18 -1.17 13.96
C ARG A 191 14.23 -2.32 14.23
N VAL A 192 14.47 -3.03 15.32
CA VAL A 192 13.61 -4.13 15.75
C VAL A 192 12.18 -3.66 16.09
N ASP A 193 12.01 -2.43 16.52
CA ASP A 193 10.73 -1.82 16.85
C ASP A 193 9.99 -1.18 15.67
N ASP A 194 10.52 -1.28 14.43
CA ASP A 194 9.82 -0.81 13.24
C ASP A 194 8.57 -1.64 12.93
N HIS A 195 8.55 -2.93 13.30
CA HIS A 195 7.39 -3.81 13.13
C HIS A 195 7.21 -4.74 14.32
N LEU A 196 5.97 -5.16 14.52
CA LEU A 196 5.61 -6.22 15.46
C LEU A 196 5.82 -7.61 14.83
N THR A 197 5.86 -8.66 15.64
CA THR A 197 5.64 -10.03 15.16
C THR A 197 4.17 -10.24 14.81
N LEU A 198 3.85 -11.28 14.04
CA LEU A 198 2.47 -11.53 13.60
C LEU A 198 1.50 -11.75 14.76
N ASP A 199 1.92 -12.51 15.77
CA ASP A 199 1.13 -12.75 16.98
C ASP A 199 0.87 -11.44 17.75
N ALA A 200 1.91 -10.62 17.97
CA ALA A 200 1.77 -9.34 18.65
C ALA A 200 0.86 -8.37 17.87
N LEU A 201 0.93 -8.34 16.53
CA LEU A 201 0.03 -7.54 15.70
C LEU A 201 -1.43 -8.00 15.82
N VAL A 202 -1.67 -9.31 15.84
CA VAL A 202 -3.00 -9.90 16.02
C VAL A 202 -3.55 -9.61 17.41
N ASP A 203 -2.72 -9.75 18.46
CA ASP A 203 -3.12 -9.45 19.84
C ASP A 203 -3.47 -7.95 19.98
N LEU A 204 -2.68 -7.07 19.40
CA LEU A 204 -2.95 -5.63 19.39
C LEU A 204 -4.29 -5.31 18.67
N ALA A 205 -4.61 -6.01 17.58
CA ALA A 205 -5.91 -5.85 16.91
C ALA A 205 -7.08 -6.30 17.82
N ILE A 206 -6.88 -7.36 18.62
CA ILE A 206 -7.90 -7.81 19.60
C ILE A 206 -8.06 -6.77 20.71
N GLU A 207 -6.97 -6.21 21.22
CA GLU A 207 -7.00 -5.15 22.24
C GLU A 207 -7.68 -3.87 21.74
N ALA A 208 -7.50 -3.55 20.44
CA ALA A 208 -8.19 -2.45 19.79
C ALA A 208 -9.69 -2.69 19.52
N GLY A 209 -10.26 -3.79 20.00
CA GLY A 209 -11.69 -4.11 19.90
C GLY A 209 -12.09 -4.78 18.59
N PHE A 210 -11.21 -5.57 18.00
CA PHE A 210 -11.51 -6.40 16.83
C PHE A 210 -11.46 -7.90 17.14
N ARG A 211 -12.12 -8.67 16.27
CA ARG A 211 -11.90 -10.12 16.15
C ARG A 211 -11.27 -10.39 14.77
N PRO A 212 -10.12 -11.08 14.72
CA PRO A 212 -9.49 -11.45 13.44
C PRO A 212 -10.27 -12.62 12.82
N ALA A 213 -11.13 -12.31 11.84
CA ALA A 213 -11.90 -13.32 11.13
C ALA A 213 -11.03 -14.13 10.16
N TRP A 214 -10.00 -13.47 9.59
CA TRP A 214 -8.99 -14.11 8.74
C TRP A 214 -7.62 -13.52 9.03
N ILE A 215 -6.61 -14.38 9.11
CA ILE A 215 -5.19 -14.05 9.24
C ILE A 215 -4.48 -14.73 8.08
N GLU A 216 -3.96 -13.97 7.15
CA GLU A 216 -3.20 -14.46 5.98
C GLU A 216 -1.90 -13.66 5.89
N THR A 217 -0.87 -14.28 5.32
CA THR A 217 0.41 -13.59 5.05
C THR A 217 0.78 -13.73 3.59
N ALA A 218 1.44 -12.72 3.02
CA ALA A 218 1.96 -12.80 1.67
C ALA A 218 2.94 -13.98 1.55
N SER A 219 2.83 -14.73 0.47
CA SER A 219 3.77 -15.80 0.16
C SER A 219 5.09 -15.25 -0.40
N VAL A 220 6.12 -16.11 -0.43
CA VAL A 220 7.40 -15.74 -1.04
C VAL A 220 7.23 -15.41 -2.52
N GLU A 221 6.38 -16.15 -3.23
CA GLU A 221 6.08 -15.90 -4.65
C GLU A 221 5.41 -14.54 -4.86
N GLU A 222 4.47 -14.16 -3.99
CA GLU A 222 3.81 -12.85 -4.05
C GLU A 222 4.82 -11.72 -3.84
N TRP A 223 5.77 -11.90 -2.92
CA TRP A 223 6.86 -10.95 -2.71
C TRP A 223 7.80 -10.87 -3.92
N GLU A 224 8.18 -12.01 -4.51
CA GLU A 224 9.05 -12.06 -5.68
C GLU A 224 8.40 -11.41 -6.90
N GLU A 225 7.12 -11.64 -7.12
CA GLU A 225 6.35 -11.01 -8.20
C GLU A 225 6.25 -9.49 -8.01
N PHE A 226 5.89 -9.04 -6.81
CA PHE A 226 5.80 -7.63 -6.48
C PHE A 226 7.14 -6.92 -6.65
N GLU A 227 8.18 -7.41 -6.01
CA GLU A 227 9.49 -6.77 -5.98
C GLU A 227 10.21 -6.82 -7.35
N SER A 228 10.00 -7.88 -8.12
CA SER A 228 10.52 -7.97 -9.48
C SER A 228 9.73 -7.05 -10.42
N GLY A 229 8.41 -7.09 -10.36
CA GLY A 229 7.54 -6.22 -11.16
C GLY A 229 7.76 -4.73 -10.86
N TYR A 230 8.05 -4.39 -9.60
CA TYR A 230 8.33 -3.01 -9.20
C TYR A 230 9.53 -2.40 -9.95
N ARG A 231 10.53 -3.21 -10.31
CA ARG A 231 11.76 -2.77 -11.00
C ARG A 231 11.80 -3.09 -12.49
N HIS A 232 10.97 -4.03 -12.95
CA HIS A 232 11.08 -4.68 -14.25
C HIS A 232 11.31 -3.70 -15.41
N ASP A 233 10.39 -2.76 -15.59
CA ASP A 233 10.43 -1.81 -16.71
C ASP A 233 11.67 -0.91 -16.67
N VAL A 234 12.09 -0.52 -15.47
CA VAL A 234 13.26 0.32 -15.26
C VAL A 234 14.54 -0.45 -15.53
N GLU A 235 14.63 -1.72 -15.15
CA GLU A 235 15.80 -2.58 -15.46
C GLU A 235 15.92 -2.82 -16.98
N LEU A 236 14.80 -3.05 -17.67
CA LEU A 236 14.80 -3.15 -19.14
C LEU A 236 15.23 -1.84 -19.81
N TRP A 237 14.74 -0.71 -19.31
CA TRP A 237 15.14 0.59 -19.80
C TRP A 237 16.65 0.84 -19.59
N LEU A 238 17.20 0.54 -18.42
CA LEU A 238 18.63 0.65 -18.12
C LEU A 238 19.50 -0.22 -19.04
N ALA A 239 19.04 -1.43 -19.36
CA ALA A 239 19.74 -2.33 -20.27
C ALA A 239 19.76 -1.78 -21.71
N ALA A 240 18.69 -1.10 -22.14
CA ALA A 240 18.57 -0.51 -23.48
C ALA A 240 19.27 0.86 -23.60
N HIS A 241 19.49 1.57 -22.49
CA HIS A 241 19.98 2.96 -22.48
C HIS A 241 21.20 3.14 -21.53
N PRO A 242 22.29 2.36 -21.71
CA PRO A 242 23.40 2.35 -20.75
C PRO A 242 24.14 3.71 -20.66
N ASP A 243 24.14 4.49 -21.73
CA ASP A 243 24.84 5.78 -21.85
C ASP A 243 23.89 6.99 -21.69
N HIS A 244 22.61 6.77 -21.35
CA HIS A 244 21.66 7.86 -21.15
C HIS A 244 22.08 8.74 -19.96
N PRO A 245 21.93 10.08 -20.01
CA PRO A 245 22.32 10.97 -18.91
C PRO A 245 21.72 10.61 -17.55
N LEU A 246 20.50 10.04 -17.52
CA LEU A 246 19.81 9.62 -16.31
C LEU A 246 20.15 8.17 -15.88
N ALA A 247 20.90 7.40 -16.67
CA ALA A 247 21.14 5.98 -16.41
C ALA A 247 21.88 5.73 -15.09
N ALA A 248 22.90 6.54 -14.78
CA ALA A 248 23.70 6.36 -13.57
C ALA A 248 22.86 6.57 -12.29
N GLU A 249 22.06 7.64 -12.24
CA GLU A 249 21.19 7.95 -11.10
C GLU A 249 20.07 6.90 -10.96
N THR A 250 19.43 6.55 -12.07
CA THR A 250 18.37 5.55 -12.12
C THR A 250 18.87 4.19 -11.63
N ARG A 251 20.06 3.76 -12.10
CA ARG A 251 20.70 2.51 -11.66
C ARG A 251 20.99 2.54 -10.16
N ALA A 252 21.57 3.62 -9.64
CA ALA A 252 21.87 3.73 -8.22
C ALA A 252 20.59 3.62 -7.33
N ARG A 253 19.46 4.15 -7.81
CA ARG A 253 18.17 4.04 -7.13
C ARG A 253 17.66 2.60 -7.13
N VAL A 254 17.66 1.94 -8.28
CA VAL A 254 17.18 0.56 -8.44
C VAL A 254 18.07 -0.42 -7.67
N ASP A 255 19.39 -0.24 -7.71
CA ASP A 255 20.34 -1.07 -6.99
C ASP A 255 20.16 -0.99 -5.47
N ARG A 256 19.89 0.21 -4.93
CA ARG A 256 19.58 0.36 -3.50
C ARG A 256 18.29 -0.39 -3.13
N GLN A 257 17.22 -0.19 -3.88
CA GLN A 257 15.95 -0.83 -3.62
C GLN A 257 16.06 -2.37 -3.72
N ARG A 258 16.77 -2.88 -4.74
CA ARG A 258 17.05 -4.32 -4.87
C ARG A 258 17.85 -4.85 -3.67
N SER A 259 18.89 -4.11 -3.24
CA SER A 259 19.72 -4.50 -2.10
C SER A 259 18.92 -4.56 -0.80
N GLN A 260 18.03 -3.59 -0.57
CA GLN A 260 17.14 -3.58 0.58
C GLN A 260 16.20 -4.79 0.57
N TRP A 261 15.53 -5.06 -0.56
CA TRP A 261 14.67 -6.21 -0.69
C TRP A 261 15.40 -7.53 -0.40
N LEU A 262 16.56 -7.75 -0.99
CA LEU A 262 17.37 -8.93 -0.72
C LEU A 262 17.82 -9.02 0.76
N GLY A 263 17.89 -7.90 1.45
CA GLY A 263 18.16 -7.81 2.88
C GLY A 263 16.98 -8.26 3.74
N TYR A 264 15.77 -7.79 3.45
CA TYR A 264 14.58 -8.08 4.28
C TYR A 264 13.72 -9.26 3.78
N ARG A 265 14.04 -9.87 2.63
CA ARG A 265 13.22 -10.89 1.94
C ARG A 265 12.76 -12.05 2.84
N SER A 266 13.57 -12.48 3.81
CA SER A 266 13.26 -13.59 4.72
C SER A 266 12.82 -13.13 6.12
N VAL A 267 12.74 -11.83 6.36
CA VAL A 267 12.52 -11.24 7.68
C VAL A 267 11.23 -10.45 7.74
N LEU A 268 10.97 -9.60 6.73
CA LEU A 268 9.75 -8.81 6.64
C LEU A 268 8.65 -9.61 5.93
N GLY A 269 7.47 -9.64 6.52
CA GLY A 269 6.24 -10.15 5.94
C GLY A 269 5.18 -9.07 5.79
N ILE A 270 4.15 -9.32 4.98
CA ILE A 270 2.89 -8.56 5.00
C ILE A 270 1.78 -9.49 5.48
N ALA A 271 1.07 -9.06 6.51
CA ALA A 271 -0.15 -9.70 6.97
C ALA A 271 -1.38 -9.04 6.30
N TYR A 272 -2.33 -9.86 5.90
CA TYR A 272 -3.66 -9.43 5.47
C TYR A 272 -4.67 -9.88 6.51
N LEU A 273 -5.09 -8.96 7.37
CA LEU A 273 -6.03 -9.23 8.45
C LEU A 273 -7.44 -8.79 8.03
N THR A 274 -8.40 -9.73 7.98
CA THR A 274 -9.80 -9.35 7.92
C THR A 274 -10.34 -9.27 9.34
N LEU A 275 -10.61 -8.06 9.80
CA LEU A 275 -11.00 -7.73 11.16
C LEU A 275 -12.49 -7.41 11.24
N VAL A 276 -13.14 -7.86 12.32
CA VAL A 276 -14.55 -7.59 12.62
C VAL A 276 -14.60 -6.80 13.92
N PRO A 277 -15.18 -5.58 13.93
CA PRO A 277 -15.31 -4.81 15.16
C PRO A 277 -16.21 -5.53 16.16
N VAL A 278 -15.76 -5.59 17.41
CA VAL A 278 -16.61 -6.03 18.53
C VAL A 278 -17.54 -4.89 18.91
N GLY A 279 -18.83 -5.21 19.10
CA GLY A 279 -19.89 -4.25 19.38
C GLY A 279 -19.83 -3.63 20.76
#